data_74eeb325712704885c47a3b856e3af88
#
_entry.id   74eeb325712704885c47a3b856e3af88
#
_cell.length_a   1.000
_cell.length_b   1.000
_cell.length_c   1.000
_cell.angle_alpha   90.00
_cell.angle_beta   90.00
_cell.angle_gamma   90.00
#
_symmetry.space_group_name_H-M   'P 1'
#
loop_
_entity.id
_entity.type
_entity.pdbx_description
1 polymer ?
#
loop_
_entity_poly.entity_id
_entity_poly.type
_entity_poly.pdbx_seq_one_letter_code
_entity_poly.pdbx_strand_id
1 'polypeptide(L)'
;GSTHLASMKKDQGFWPADVYMEGLDQYRGWFQAALLTAVGSTGVAQAPFKTCITHGWTVDGEGKAMHKSLGNGVDPYDIMNKYGADLIRLWAASADYHADMRCSEKIFKQLSQNYLKFRNTARYCLGNLNGFDPNHLVAPADMLPLDRWAVTRLNVLIEKCFQGYDDFDFNVVTHAVNDFCVVELSNFYLDIIKDR
;
A
#
# COMPACT_ATOMS: atom_id res chain seq x y z
N GLY A 1 -6.87 -25.48 -8.71
CA GLY A 1 -6.47 -26.66 -8.00
C GLY A 1 -5.14 -27.25 -8.41
N SER A 2 -4.81 -27.36 -9.71
CA SER A 2 -3.58 -28.02 -10.20
C SER A 2 -2.44 -27.07 -10.56
N THR A 3 -2.59 -25.78 -10.32
CA THR A 3 -1.63 -24.73 -10.69
C THR A 3 -0.21 -25.02 -10.13
N HIS A 4 -0.14 -25.56 -8.93
CA HIS A 4 1.12 -25.94 -8.28
C HIS A 4 1.86 -27.06 -8.99
N LEU A 5 1.17 -27.90 -9.75
CA LEU A 5 1.78 -28.97 -10.55
C LEU A 5 2.18 -28.53 -11.96
N ALA A 6 1.41 -27.62 -12.54
CA ALA A 6 1.55 -27.20 -13.94
C ALA A 6 2.34 -25.91 -14.12
N SER A 7 1.92 -24.83 -13.43
CA SER A 7 2.43 -23.46 -13.65
C SER A 7 3.43 -23.01 -12.59
N MET A 8 3.30 -23.55 -11.37
CA MET A 8 4.15 -23.19 -10.21
C MET A 8 5.04 -24.36 -9.83
N LYS A 9 5.82 -24.84 -10.79
CA LYS A 9 6.70 -25.97 -10.52
C LYS A 9 7.69 -25.66 -9.41
N LYS A 10 7.87 -26.62 -8.53
CA LYS A 10 8.77 -26.53 -7.37
C LYS A 10 10.20 -26.12 -7.75
N ASP A 11 10.67 -26.58 -8.90
CA ASP A 11 11.99 -26.29 -9.46
C ASP A 11 12.14 -24.88 -10.03
N GLN A 12 11.05 -24.15 -10.26
CA GLN A 12 11.04 -22.76 -10.73
C GLN A 12 11.00 -21.72 -9.59
N GLY A 13 11.01 -22.16 -8.33
CA GLY A 13 11.03 -21.27 -7.17
C GLY A 13 9.71 -20.59 -6.83
N PHE A 14 8.61 -20.92 -7.53
CA PHE A 14 7.28 -20.34 -7.28
C PHE A 14 6.39 -21.16 -6.34
N TRP A 15 6.94 -22.21 -5.77
CA TRP A 15 6.24 -23.09 -4.85
C TRP A 15 6.98 -23.24 -3.52
N PRO A 16 6.32 -23.04 -2.36
CA PRO A 16 4.97 -22.49 -2.19
C PRO A 16 4.91 -21.00 -2.56
N ALA A 17 3.71 -20.47 -2.86
CA ALA A 17 3.52 -19.05 -3.05
C ALA A 17 3.82 -18.28 -1.76
N ASP A 18 4.39 -17.08 -1.85
CA ASP A 18 4.67 -16.29 -0.66
C ASP A 18 3.38 -15.82 0.01
N VAL A 19 2.41 -15.36 -0.79
CA VAL A 19 1.12 -14.85 -0.30
C VAL A 19 -0.02 -15.38 -1.14
N TYR A 20 -1.10 -15.84 -0.47
CA TYR A 20 -2.44 -16.02 -1.02
C TYR A 20 -3.35 -14.95 -0.41
N MET A 21 -4.06 -14.19 -1.26
CA MET A 21 -4.93 -13.11 -0.82
C MET A 21 -6.29 -13.20 -1.51
N GLU A 22 -7.36 -13.28 -0.74
CA GLU A 22 -8.74 -13.27 -1.19
C GLU A 22 -9.70 -12.89 -0.05
N GLY A 23 -10.98 -12.74 -0.38
CA GLY A 23 -12.04 -12.49 0.61
C GLY A 23 -12.28 -13.65 1.57
N LEU A 24 -12.95 -13.36 2.67
CA LEU A 24 -13.25 -14.31 3.74
C LEU A 24 -14.08 -15.52 3.27
N ASP A 25 -14.88 -15.39 2.22
CA ASP A 25 -15.67 -16.47 1.64
C ASP A 25 -14.80 -17.60 1.06
N GLN A 26 -13.54 -17.30 0.70
CA GLN A 26 -12.62 -18.26 0.12
C GLN A 26 -12.07 -19.29 1.13
N TYR A 27 -12.35 -19.14 2.41
CA TYR A 27 -12.10 -20.21 3.39
C TYR A 27 -12.83 -21.52 3.04
N ARG A 28 -14.02 -21.43 2.44
CA ARG A 28 -14.76 -22.58 1.93
C ARG A 28 -14.72 -22.71 0.41
N GLY A 29 -13.83 -21.97 -0.25
CA GLY A 29 -13.67 -21.95 -1.69
C GLY A 29 -12.25 -22.27 -2.12
N TRP A 30 -11.60 -21.27 -2.73
CA TRP A 30 -10.27 -21.45 -3.31
C TRP A 30 -9.20 -21.84 -2.30
N PHE A 31 -9.15 -21.23 -1.12
CA PHE A 31 -8.13 -21.58 -0.12
C PHE A 31 -8.24 -23.04 0.30
N GLN A 32 -9.45 -23.49 0.61
CA GLN A 32 -9.68 -24.89 0.98
C GLN A 32 -9.32 -25.85 -0.15
N ALA A 33 -9.82 -25.57 -1.38
CA ALA A 33 -9.56 -26.42 -2.53
C ALA A 33 -8.07 -26.46 -2.88
N ALA A 34 -7.38 -25.32 -2.85
CA ALA A 34 -5.94 -25.24 -3.11
C ALA A 34 -5.13 -26.04 -2.06
N LEU A 35 -5.46 -25.87 -0.78
CA LEU A 35 -4.78 -26.58 0.31
C LEU A 35 -4.97 -28.11 0.19
N LEU A 36 -6.20 -28.56 0.10
CA LEU A 36 -6.52 -29.99 0.05
C LEU A 36 -5.93 -30.69 -1.19
N THR A 37 -6.03 -30.04 -2.36
CA THR A 37 -5.47 -30.61 -3.61
C THR A 37 -3.94 -30.60 -3.57
N ALA A 38 -3.30 -29.58 -3.03
CA ALA A 38 -1.85 -29.54 -2.92
C ALA A 38 -1.32 -30.62 -2.00
N VAL A 39 -1.85 -30.72 -0.79
CA VAL A 39 -1.41 -31.75 0.19
C VAL A 39 -1.73 -33.15 -0.31
N GLY A 40 -2.92 -33.37 -0.87
CA GLY A 40 -3.35 -34.69 -1.35
C GLY A 40 -2.63 -35.17 -2.61
N SER A 41 -2.20 -34.28 -3.51
CA SER A 41 -1.58 -34.65 -4.78
C SER A 41 -0.06 -34.71 -4.76
N THR A 42 0.59 -33.96 -3.88
CA THR A 42 2.06 -33.89 -3.85
C THR A 42 2.69 -34.95 -2.94
N GLY A 43 1.89 -35.56 -2.05
CA GLY A 43 2.42 -36.47 -1.01
C GLY A 43 3.29 -35.78 0.04
N VAL A 44 3.39 -34.45 -0.03
CA VAL A 44 4.13 -33.60 0.91
C VAL A 44 3.14 -32.83 1.77
N ALA A 45 3.26 -32.95 3.10
CA ALA A 45 2.40 -32.21 4.03
C ALA A 45 2.80 -30.74 4.08
N GLN A 46 2.66 -30.03 2.97
CA GLN A 46 3.01 -28.62 2.81
C GLN A 46 1.88 -27.86 2.16
N ALA A 47 1.51 -26.72 2.76
CA ALA A 47 0.56 -25.79 2.16
C ALA A 47 1.11 -25.16 0.86
N PRO A 48 0.25 -24.82 -0.12
CA PRO A 48 0.66 -24.18 -1.35
C PRO A 48 1.03 -22.70 -1.17
N PHE A 49 0.99 -22.18 0.04
CA PHE A 49 1.30 -20.80 0.41
C PHE A 49 2.03 -20.75 1.76
N LYS A 50 2.79 -19.68 1.95
CA LYS A 50 3.46 -19.38 3.23
C LYS A 50 2.53 -18.53 4.12
N THR A 51 1.94 -17.50 3.53
CA THR A 51 1.03 -16.57 4.21
C THR A 51 -0.32 -16.54 3.52
N CYS A 52 -1.40 -16.57 4.29
CA CYS A 52 -2.76 -16.41 3.81
C CYS A 52 -3.33 -15.10 4.38
N ILE A 53 -3.67 -14.16 3.50
CA ILE A 53 -4.26 -12.87 3.86
C ILE A 53 -5.71 -12.89 3.43
N THR A 54 -6.61 -12.53 4.33
CA THR A 54 -8.03 -12.39 4.04
C THR A 54 -8.47 -10.94 4.19
N HIS A 55 -9.32 -10.50 3.28
CA HIS A 55 -9.86 -9.15 3.29
C HIS A 55 -11.38 -9.15 3.41
N GLY A 56 -11.94 -8.04 3.90
CA GLY A 56 -13.36 -7.76 3.93
C GLY A 56 -13.92 -7.44 2.54
N TRP A 57 -15.18 -7.04 2.49
CA TRP A 57 -15.88 -6.69 1.26
C TRP A 57 -15.70 -5.22 0.92
N THR A 58 -15.76 -4.92 -0.36
CA THR A 58 -15.95 -3.53 -0.80
C THR A 58 -17.44 -3.22 -0.78
N VAL A 59 -17.81 -2.22 0.03
CA VAL A 59 -19.18 -1.77 0.22
C VAL A 59 -19.36 -0.33 -0.25
N ASP A 60 -20.59 0.11 -0.47
CA ASP A 60 -20.85 1.49 -0.86
C ASP A 60 -20.54 2.51 0.26
N GLY A 61 -20.75 3.80 0.00
CA GLY A 61 -20.46 4.86 0.97
C GLY A 61 -21.28 4.77 2.27
N GLU A 62 -22.41 4.07 2.25
CA GLU A 62 -23.26 3.84 3.42
C GLU A 62 -22.96 2.51 4.14
N GLY A 63 -22.05 1.69 3.58
CA GLY A 63 -21.69 0.37 4.14
C GLY A 63 -22.60 -0.76 3.67
N LYS A 64 -23.35 -0.57 2.58
CA LYS A 64 -24.19 -1.60 1.99
C LYS A 64 -23.44 -2.36 0.90
N ALA A 65 -23.72 -3.64 0.74
CA ALA A 65 -23.19 -4.44 -0.35
C ALA A 65 -23.50 -3.82 -1.72
N MET A 66 -22.53 -3.80 -2.62
CA MET A 66 -22.71 -3.29 -3.97
C MET A 66 -23.38 -4.33 -4.86
N HIS A 67 -24.48 -3.94 -5.49
CA HIS A 67 -25.20 -4.76 -6.44
C HIS A 67 -25.50 -4.00 -7.74
N LYS A 68 -25.33 -4.64 -8.88
CA LYS A 68 -25.65 -4.05 -10.18
C LYS A 68 -27.11 -3.58 -10.26
N SER A 69 -28.02 -4.33 -9.65
CA SER A 69 -29.45 -4.00 -9.62
C SER A 69 -29.80 -2.77 -8.77
N LEU A 70 -28.94 -2.41 -7.83
CA LEU A 70 -29.13 -1.23 -6.98
C LEU A 70 -28.42 0.02 -7.55
N GLY A 71 -27.57 -0.15 -8.56
CA GLY A 71 -26.82 0.95 -9.14
C GLY A 71 -25.86 1.66 -8.16
N ASN A 72 -25.54 1.00 -7.02
CA ASN A 72 -24.66 1.55 -5.98
C ASN A 72 -23.19 1.13 -6.14
N GLY A 73 -22.84 0.49 -7.25
CA GLY A 73 -21.47 0.12 -7.58
C GLY A 73 -20.66 1.32 -8.07
N VAL A 74 -19.38 1.32 -7.78
CA VAL A 74 -18.40 2.28 -8.31
C VAL A 74 -17.59 1.57 -9.39
N ASP A 75 -17.63 2.09 -10.62
CA ASP A 75 -16.79 1.55 -11.68
C ASP A 75 -15.35 2.07 -11.53
N PRO A 76 -14.37 1.19 -11.39
CA PRO A 76 -12.96 1.58 -11.30
C PRO A 76 -12.47 2.40 -12.51
N TYR A 77 -13.00 2.14 -13.71
CA TYR A 77 -12.64 2.90 -14.91
C TYR A 77 -13.09 4.37 -14.85
N ASP A 78 -14.28 4.64 -14.29
CA ASP A 78 -14.76 6.00 -14.09
C ASP A 78 -13.86 6.76 -13.12
N ILE A 79 -13.44 6.09 -12.04
CA ILE A 79 -12.50 6.67 -11.07
C ILE A 79 -11.14 6.89 -11.71
N MET A 80 -10.61 5.93 -12.48
CA MET A 80 -9.34 6.08 -13.17
C MET A 80 -9.35 7.24 -14.18
N ASN A 81 -10.42 7.37 -14.94
CA ASN A 81 -10.56 8.45 -15.92
C ASN A 81 -10.63 9.84 -15.26
N LYS A 82 -11.27 9.91 -14.09
CA LYS A 82 -11.47 11.18 -13.37
C LYS A 82 -10.30 11.58 -12.48
N TYR A 83 -9.68 10.64 -11.80
CA TYR A 83 -8.70 10.89 -10.74
C TYR A 83 -7.34 10.24 -10.98
N GLY A 84 -7.24 9.33 -11.93
CA GLY A 84 -6.03 8.53 -12.19
C GLY A 84 -6.00 7.21 -11.40
N ALA A 85 -5.25 6.25 -11.94
CA ALA A 85 -5.14 4.90 -11.35
C ALA A 85 -4.48 4.90 -9.96
N ASP A 86 -3.56 5.83 -9.72
CA ASP A 86 -2.85 5.91 -8.43
C ASP A 86 -3.79 6.20 -7.26
N LEU A 87 -4.92 6.87 -7.53
CA LEU A 87 -5.88 7.16 -6.49
C LEU A 87 -6.63 5.91 -6.01
N ILE A 88 -6.89 4.95 -6.92
CA ILE A 88 -7.46 3.64 -6.56
C ILE A 88 -6.44 2.84 -5.73
N ARG A 89 -5.17 2.85 -6.14
CA ARG A 89 -4.09 2.18 -5.38
C ARG A 89 -3.94 2.77 -3.99
N LEU A 90 -3.97 4.10 -3.90
CA LEU A 90 -3.87 4.79 -2.61
C LEU A 90 -5.09 4.51 -1.72
N TRP A 91 -6.30 4.44 -2.30
CA TRP A 91 -7.50 4.03 -1.58
C TRP A 91 -7.35 2.63 -0.98
N ALA A 92 -6.95 1.65 -1.80
CA ALA A 92 -6.75 0.29 -1.34
C ALA A 92 -5.67 0.18 -0.25
N ALA A 93 -4.57 0.94 -0.39
CA ALA A 93 -3.48 0.93 0.59
C ALA A 93 -3.79 1.73 1.86
N SER A 94 -4.72 2.69 1.83
CA SER A 94 -5.05 3.53 2.99
C SER A 94 -6.17 2.96 3.86
N ALA A 95 -6.91 1.98 3.37
CA ALA A 95 -7.99 1.34 4.11
C ALA A 95 -7.46 0.18 4.96
N ASP A 96 -8.10 -0.07 6.10
CA ASP A 96 -7.95 -1.33 6.82
C ASP A 96 -8.72 -2.42 6.08
N TYR A 97 -8.01 -3.20 5.30
CA TYR A 97 -8.60 -4.26 4.47
C TYR A 97 -9.09 -5.48 5.28
N HIS A 98 -8.74 -5.60 6.56
CA HIS A 98 -9.28 -6.67 7.43
C HIS A 98 -10.77 -6.48 7.73
N ALA A 99 -11.27 -5.26 7.56
CA ALA A 99 -12.68 -4.91 7.65
C ALA A 99 -13.28 -4.58 6.28
N ASP A 100 -14.60 -4.38 6.23
CA ASP A 100 -15.27 -3.94 5.01
C ASP A 100 -14.83 -2.52 4.62
N MET A 101 -14.41 -2.37 3.36
CA MET A 101 -13.88 -1.11 2.83
C MET A 101 -14.97 -0.33 2.10
N ARG A 102 -15.25 0.88 2.57
CA ARG A 102 -16.19 1.76 1.89
C ARG A 102 -15.58 2.34 0.61
N CYS A 103 -16.37 2.33 -0.45
CA CYS A 103 -16.01 2.88 -1.75
C CYS A 103 -17.10 3.83 -2.23
N SER A 104 -16.74 5.10 -2.46
CA SER A 104 -17.65 6.12 -3.00
C SER A 104 -16.86 7.25 -3.64
N GLU A 105 -17.47 7.98 -4.56
CA GLU A 105 -16.84 9.14 -5.18
C GLU A 105 -16.42 10.21 -4.16
N LYS A 106 -17.18 10.38 -3.08
CA LYS A 106 -16.83 11.30 -1.98
C LYS A 106 -15.51 10.94 -1.33
N ILE A 107 -15.26 9.65 -1.12
CA ILE A 107 -13.99 9.14 -0.56
C ILE A 107 -12.84 9.44 -1.50
N PHE A 108 -12.98 9.18 -2.80
CA PHE A 108 -11.94 9.49 -3.78
C PHE A 108 -11.66 10.99 -3.89
N LYS A 109 -12.69 11.83 -3.84
CA LYS A 109 -12.52 13.27 -3.81
C LYS A 109 -11.73 13.74 -2.60
N GLN A 110 -11.98 13.18 -1.43
CA GLN A 110 -11.23 13.50 -0.21
C GLN A 110 -9.79 12.98 -0.31
N LEU A 111 -9.60 11.75 -0.79
CA LEU A 111 -8.30 11.13 -0.94
C LEU A 111 -7.42 11.88 -1.97
N SER A 112 -8.03 12.47 -3.00
CA SER A 112 -7.31 13.27 -3.99
C SER A 112 -6.60 14.47 -3.37
N GLN A 113 -7.15 15.06 -2.30
CA GLN A 113 -6.49 16.14 -1.56
C GLN A 113 -5.23 15.66 -0.83
N ASN A 114 -5.26 14.45 -0.26
CA ASN A 114 -4.08 13.85 0.38
C ASN A 114 -3.02 13.49 -0.67
N TYR A 115 -3.43 12.94 -1.81
CA TYR A 115 -2.53 12.65 -2.93
C TYR A 115 -1.81 13.91 -3.44
N LEU A 116 -2.51 15.04 -3.53
CA LEU A 116 -1.90 16.32 -3.90
C LEU A 116 -0.81 16.77 -2.92
N LYS A 117 -0.98 16.48 -1.63
CA LYS A 117 0.05 16.81 -0.62
C LYS A 117 1.33 16.01 -0.86
N PHE A 118 1.24 14.70 -1.09
CA PHE A 118 2.39 13.88 -1.47
C PHE A 118 3.09 14.43 -2.72
N ARG A 119 2.29 14.65 -3.76
CA ARG A 119 2.80 15.17 -5.04
C ARG A 119 3.49 16.52 -4.88
N ASN A 120 2.91 17.43 -4.11
CA ASN A 120 3.49 18.76 -3.89
C ASN A 120 4.80 18.69 -3.10
N THR A 121 4.87 17.85 -2.06
CA THR A 121 6.09 17.60 -1.30
C THR A 121 7.20 17.02 -2.20
N ALA A 122 6.86 15.98 -2.97
CA ALA A 122 7.81 15.39 -3.93
C ALA A 122 8.27 16.39 -4.98
N ARG A 123 7.35 17.21 -5.50
CA ARG A 123 7.67 18.26 -6.48
C ARG A 123 8.63 19.30 -5.91
N TYR A 124 8.41 19.72 -4.67
CA TYR A 124 9.30 20.64 -3.97
C TYR A 124 10.71 20.04 -3.83
N CYS A 125 10.81 18.81 -3.31
CA CYS A 125 12.07 18.11 -3.16
C CYS A 125 12.81 17.96 -4.50
N LEU A 126 12.11 17.49 -5.54
CA LEU A 126 12.68 17.34 -6.88
C LEU A 126 13.17 18.67 -7.49
N GLY A 127 12.44 19.76 -7.24
CA GLY A 127 12.82 21.09 -7.70
C GLY A 127 14.13 21.59 -7.09
N ASN A 128 14.48 21.09 -5.92
CA ASN A 128 15.71 21.46 -5.20
C ASN A 128 16.91 20.52 -5.48
N LEU A 129 16.75 19.52 -6.34
CA LEU A 129 17.83 18.59 -6.71
C LEU A 129 18.62 19.03 -7.95
N ASN A 130 18.35 20.20 -8.51
CA ASN A 130 19.09 20.68 -9.67
C ASN A 130 20.55 20.98 -9.29
N GLY A 131 21.48 20.30 -9.96
CA GLY A 131 22.91 20.39 -9.65
C GLY A 131 23.38 19.57 -8.44
N PHE A 132 22.49 18.78 -7.83
CA PHE A 132 22.87 17.87 -6.75
C PHE A 132 23.76 16.73 -7.25
N ASP A 133 24.92 16.56 -6.60
CA ASP A 133 25.83 15.44 -6.87
C ASP A 133 25.76 14.42 -5.71
N PRO A 134 25.27 13.20 -5.95
CA PRO A 134 25.17 12.17 -4.90
C PRO A 134 26.54 11.67 -4.40
N ASN A 135 27.64 12.00 -5.08
CA ASN A 135 28.99 11.65 -4.64
C ASN A 135 29.58 12.66 -3.64
N HIS A 136 28.92 13.81 -3.45
CA HIS A 136 29.36 14.88 -2.55
C HIS A 136 28.30 15.17 -1.49
N LEU A 137 28.03 14.18 -0.63
CA LEU A 137 27.09 14.31 0.48
C LEU A 137 27.77 15.00 1.67
N VAL A 138 27.00 15.84 2.36
CA VAL A 138 27.42 16.41 3.65
C VAL A 138 27.45 15.28 4.69
N ALA A 139 28.57 15.16 5.41
CA ALA A 139 28.68 14.17 6.49
C ALA A 139 27.67 14.47 7.61
N PRO A 140 27.10 13.45 8.27
CA PRO A 140 26.11 13.65 9.34
C PRO A 140 26.59 14.59 10.46
N ALA A 141 27.89 14.60 10.76
CA ALA A 141 28.48 15.49 11.77
C ALA A 141 28.47 16.98 11.36
N ASP A 142 28.51 17.25 10.05
CA ASP A 142 28.58 18.60 9.48
C ASP A 142 27.19 19.14 9.11
N MET A 143 26.15 18.34 9.22
CA MET A 143 24.78 18.79 8.98
C MET A 143 24.33 19.78 10.04
N LEU A 144 23.53 20.78 9.61
CA LEU A 144 22.88 21.67 10.55
C LEU A 144 21.88 20.89 11.45
N PRO A 145 21.64 21.37 12.68
CA PRO A 145 20.78 20.64 13.64
C PRO A 145 19.40 20.30 13.08
N LEU A 146 18.79 21.22 12.32
CA LEU A 146 17.47 21.01 11.70
C LEU A 146 17.51 19.94 10.60
N ASP A 147 18.59 19.90 9.82
CA ASP A 147 18.76 18.92 8.75
C ASP A 147 18.99 17.51 9.35
N ARG A 148 19.78 17.41 10.41
CA ARG A 148 19.93 16.16 11.18
C ARG A 148 18.60 15.67 11.76
N TRP A 149 17.79 16.59 12.29
CA TRP A 149 16.46 16.26 12.77
C TRP A 149 15.60 15.67 11.64
N ALA A 150 15.57 16.31 10.47
CA ALA A 150 14.77 15.83 9.34
C ALA A 150 15.22 14.42 8.87
N VAL A 151 16.53 14.17 8.79
CA VAL A 151 17.07 12.84 8.45
C VAL A 151 16.72 11.80 9.51
N THR A 152 16.79 12.17 10.79
CA THR A 152 16.40 11.28 11.91
C THR A 152 14.92 10.91 11.80
N ARG A 153 14.05 11.89 11.54
CA ARG A 153 12.62 11.65 11.35
C ARG A 153 12.34 10.76 10.13
N LEU A 154 13.09 10.96 9.03
CA LEU A 154 13.01 10.10 7.86
C LEU A 154 13.39 8.65 8.18
N ASN A 155 14.44 8.42 8.96
CA ASN A 155 14.83 7.06 9.37
C ASN A 155 13.73 6.39 10.21
N VAL A 156 13.11 7.11 11.13
CA VAL A 156 11.95 6.60 11.90
C VAL A 156 10.78 6.23 10.97
N LEU A 157 10.51 7.06 9.96
CA LEU A 157 9.49 6.74 8.95
C LEU A 157 9.84 5.46 8.18
N ILE A 158 11.10 5.33 7.74
CA ILE A 158 11.57 4.16 6.98
C ILE A 158 11.36 2.89 7.79
N GLU A 159 11.80 2.87 9.06
CA GLU A 159 11.61 1.71 9.96
C GLU A 159 10.12 1.36 10.11
N LYS A 160 9.27 2.38 10.33
CA LYS A 160 7.82 2.18 10.44
C LYS A 160 7.20 1.64 9.13
N CYS A 161 7.68 2.10 7.97
CA CYS A 161 7.21 1.60 6.69
C CYS A 161 7.62 0.14 6.47
N PHE A 162 8.88 -0.23 6.75
CA PHE A 162 9.31 -1.63 6.65
C PHE A 162 8.49 -2.53 7.56
N GLN A 163 8.29 -2.15 8.82
CA GLN A 163 7.45 -2.92 9.74
C GLN A 163 6.02 -3.08 9.19
N GLY A 164 5.40 -1.99 8.69
CA GLY A 164 4.06 -2.04 8.12
C GLY A 164 3.97 -2.95 6.87
N TYR A 165 5.02 -3.00 6.05
CA TYR A 165 5.07 -3.93 4.91
C TYR A 165 5.27 -5.38 5.37
N ASP A 166 6.12 -5.63 6.36
CA ASP A 166 6.36 -6.98 6.89
C ASP A 166 5.09 -7.56 7.55
N ASP A 167 4.31 -6.71 8.21
CA ASP A 167 3.04 -7.06 8.85
C ASP A 167 1.84 -7.04 7.87
N PHE A 168 2.04 -6.62 6.62
CA PHE A 168 0.98 -6.37 5.64
C PHE A 168 -0.02 -5.27 6.05
N ASP A 169 0.37 -4.36 6.94
CA ASP A 169 -0.43 -3.23 7.40
C ASP A 169 -0.20 -1.98 6.52
N PHE A 170 -0.69 -2.02 5.29
CA PHE A 170 -0.45 -0.96 4.30
C PHE A 170 -1.05 0.40 4.68
N ASN A 171 -2.14 0.41 5.44
CA ASN A 171 -2.75 1.62 5.98
C ASN A 171 -1.79 2.34 6.94
N VAL A 172 -1.05 1.62 7.77
CA VAL A 172 -0.02 2.19 8.67
C VAL A 172 1.06 2.90 7.86
N VAL A 173 1.54 2.27 6.76
CA VAL A 173 2.52 2.87 5.85
C VAL A 173 1.97 4.15 5.23
N THR A 174 0.75 4.08 4.67
CA THR A 174 0.12 5.22 3.98
C THR A 174 -0.08 6.40 4.92
N HIS A 175 -0.56 6.16 6.14
CA HIS A 175 -0.75 7.21 7.14
C HIS A 175 0.59 7.79 7.62
N ALA A 176 1.60 6.95 7.87
CA ALA A 176 2.90 7.43 8.30
C ALA A 176 3.56 8.35 7.24
N VAL A 177 3.50 7.96 5.97
CA VAL A 177 4.02 8.79 4.87
C VAL A 177 3.23 10.09 4.73
N ASN A 178 1.89 10.05 4.86
CA ASN A 178 1.08 11.27 4.83
C ASN A 178 1.47 12.24 5.94
N ASP A 179 1.57 11.75 7.18
CA ASP A 179 1.89 12.58 8.33
C ASP A 179 3.30 13.19 8.21
N PHE A 180 4.27 12.41 7.75
CA PHE A 180 5.61 12.91 7.48
C PHE A 180 5.61 14.01 6.42
N CYS A 181 4.93 13.81 5.29
CA CYS A 181 4.86 14.81 4.22
C CYS A 181 4.14 16.10 4.66
N VAL A 182 3.07 15.98 5.44
CA VAL A 182 2.21 17.12 5.81
C VAL A 182 2.76 17.82 7.04
N VAL A 183 2.99 17.09 8.12
CA VAL A 183 3.30 17.67 9.42
C VAL A 183 4.79 17.98 9.52
N GLU A 184 5.63 17.00 9.25
CA GLU A 184 7.07 17.15 9.50
C GLU A 184 7.78 17.88 8.35
N LEU A 185 7.44 17.60 7.10
CA LEU A 185 8.03 18.29 5.96
C LEU A 185 7.32 19.60 5.66
N SER A 186 6.09 19.57 5.12
CA SER A 186 5.47 20.78 4.57
C SER A 186 5.20 21.86 5.60
N ASN A 187 4.68 21.49 6.78
CA ASN A 187 4.30 22.46 7.81
C ASN A 187 5.46 22.87 8.73
N PHE A 188 6.60 22.22 8.65
CA PHE A 188 7.72 22.52 9.54
C PHE A 188 9.04 22.65 8.78
N TYR A 189 9.67 21.53 8.39
CA TYR A 189 11.02 21.55 7.84
C TYR A 189 11.15 22.39 6.58
N LEU A 190 10.32 22.11 5.56
CA LEU A 190 10.38 22.82 4.28
C LEU A 190 9.94 24.28 4.39
N ASP A 191 9.05 24.60 5.32
CA ASP A 191 8.67 25.99 5.58
C ASP A 191 9.81 26.81 6.17
N ILE A 192 10.59 26.21 7.07
CA ILE A 192 11.75 26.89 7.68
C ILE A 192 12.89 27.07 6.67
N ILE A 193 13.16 26.07 5.83
CA ILE A 193 14.31 26.11 4.92
C ILE A 193 14.03 26.78 3.56
N LYS A 194 12.81 27.26 3.32
CA LYS A 194 12.42 27.83 2.01
C LYS A 194 13.23 29.05 1.57
N ASP A 195 13.84 29.75 2.54
CA ASP A 195 14.62 30.95 2.29
C ASP A 195 16.14 30.67 2.24
N ARG A 196 16.54 29.41 2.25
CA ARG A 196 17.90 28.96 1.98
C ARG A 196 18.08 28.75 0.50
#